data_162eee6288a8cf7a17e19070a37e0537
#
_entry.id   162eee6288a8cf7a17e19070a37e0537
#
_cell.length_a   1.000
_cell.length_b   1.000
_cell.length_c   1.000
_cell.angle_alpha   90.00
_cell.angle_beta   90.00
_cell.angle_gamma   90.00
#
_symmetry.space_group_name_H-M   'P 1'
#
loop_
_entity.id
_entity.type
_entity.pdbx_description
1 polymer ?
#
loop_
_entity_poly.entity_id
_entity_poly.type
_entity_poly.pdbx_seq_one_letter_code
_entity_poly.pdbx_strand_id
1 'polypeptide(L)'
;MDQKLIEGGTDGGAALMPHPDVAPSTGGIAAGVLMCVMSMSCIQFGSALSAPIINAYGPAGATWLRLVFASGALAIIVRPKIMSYSRSQWLGVLALGTVSALMTTAFFSAIARIPLGLAVAIEFLGPLLVATLGFGLSRQLLWPIFAAIGVLLLAYDGEEWVGNLPGILFAIGAGAGWACYILLTKKVGNAFQGLEGLSMSLLVAAVVSTPFGFASAASHLTGFGLLEIAGLALLVPLLPYVLEMVALRRMPTSSFGILMSLEPAIGAFAGFIILSQPMTPSQMFGTALVVSASIGATIFAAKG
;
A
#
# COMPACT_ATOMS: atom_id res chain seq x y z
N MET A 1 -32.30 -20.66 65.38
CA MET A 1 -30.89 -20.68 65.79
C MET A 1 -30.14 -21.24 64.59
N ASP A 2 -29.31 -20.61 63.80
CA ASP A 2 -28.79 -19.30 63.70
C ASP A 2 -28.61 -19.00 62.18
N GLN A 3 -28.98 -17.80 61.80
CA GLN A 3 -28.65 -17.22 60.49
C GLN A 3 -27.12 -16.89 60.47
N LYS A 4 -26.45 -17.24 59.43
CA LYS A 4 -25.23 -16.56 59.01
C LYS A 4 -25.29 -16.15 57.56
N LEU A 5 -25.44 -14.86 57.42
CA LEU A 5 -25.19 -14.06 56.22
C LEU A 5 -23.80 -14.34 55.68
N ILE A 6 -23.69 -14.60 54.38
CA ILE A 6 -22.41 -14.51 53.63
C ILE A 6 -22.66 -13.45 52.56
N GLU A 7 -22.02 -12.32 52.76
CA GLU A 7 -21.82 -11.28 51.78
C GLU A 7 -20.96 -11.82 50.62
N GLY A 8 -21.55 -11.92 49.45
CA GLY A 8 -20.80 -12.20 48.24
C GLY A 8 -20.48 -10.89 47.53
N GLY A 9 -19.20 -10.53 47.47
CA GLY A 9 -18.70 -9.39 46.73
C GLY A 9 -19.03 -9.50 45.26
N THR A 10 -19.69 -8.50 44.76
CA THR A 10 -19.92 -8.30 43.31
C THR A 10 -18.67 -7.66 42.72
N ASP A 11 -17.77 -8.49 42.20
CA ASP A 11 -16.76 -8.02 41.25
C ASP A 11 -17.48 -7.58 39.95
N GLY A 12 -17.57 -6.27 39.81
CA GLY A 12 -18.06 -5.62 38.64
C GLY A 12 -17.08 -5.75 37.46
N GLY A 13 -17.12 -6.91 36.80
CA GLY A 13 -16.59 -7.01 35.45
C GLY A 13 -17.35 -6.06 34.53
N ALA A 14 -16.83 -4.85 34.32
CA ALA A 14 -17.30 -3.96 33.29
C ALA A 14 -17.05 -4.65 31.95
N ALA A 15 -18.05 -5.42 31.50
CA ALA A 15 -18.12 -5.86 30.12
C ALA A 15 -18.08 -4.58 29.27
N LEU A 16 -17.01 -4.41 28.51
CA LEU A 16 -16.90 -3.41 27.45
C LEU A 16 -18.10 -3.66 26.50
N MET A 17 -19.17 -2.89 26.73
CA MET A 17 -20.29 -2.85 25.81
C MET A 17 -19.71 -2.55 24.41
N PRO A 18 -20.04 -3.33 23.38
CA PRO A 18 -19.71 -2.94 22.02
C PRO A 18 -20.33 -1.56 21.79
N HIS A 19 -19.50 -0.60 21.37
CA HIS A 19 -20.01 0.71 20.96
C HIS A 19 -21.10 0.48 19.92
N PRO A 20 -22.29 1.08 20.06
CA PRO A 20 -23.32 0.98 19.04
C PRO A 20 -22.72 1.44 17.72
N ASP A 21 -22.83 0.60 16.67
CA ASP A 21 -22.52 0.95 15.31
C ASP A 21 -23.36 2.16 14.91
N VAL A 22 -22.83 3.34 15.13
CA VAL A 22 -23.43 4.57 14.61
C VAL A 22 -23.26 4.48 13.11
N ALA A 23 -24.37 4.23 12.41
CA ALA A 23 -24.38 4.20 10.96
C ALA A 23 -23.68 5.47 10.45
N PRO A 24 -22.63 5.34 9.58
CA PRO A 24 -21.86 6.48 9.16
C PRO A 24 -22.77 7.50 8.49
N SER A 25 -22.70 8.74 8.93
CA SER A 25 -23.46 9.83 8.34
C SER A 25 -23.06 10.01 6.86
N THR A 26 -23.99 10.41 6.02
CA THR A 26 -23.72 10.65 4.57
C THR A 26 -22.52 11.57 4.36
N GLY A 27 -22.35 12.60 5.21
CA GLY A 27 -21.17 13.47 5.20
C GLY A 27 -19.89 12.76 5.63
N GLY A 28 -19.96 11.76 6.51
CA GLY A 28 -18.82 10.94 6.92
C GLY A 28 -18.32 10.05 5.78
N ILE A 29 -19.24 9.44 5.03
CA ILE A 29 -18.91 8.60 3.87
C ILE A 29 -18.26 9.44 2.76
N ALA A 30 -18.83 10.60 2.42
CA ALA A 30 -18.29 11.49 1.40
C ALA A 30 -16.85 11.95 1.75
N ALA A 31 -16.61 12.31 3.02
CA ALA A 31 -15.26 12.64 3.49
C ALA A 31 -14.30 11.45 3.39
N GLY A 32 -14.75 10.23 3.70
CA GLY A 32 -13.97 9.01 3.55
C GLY A 32 -13.60 8.73 2.09
N VAL A 33 -14.55 8.90 1.15
CA VAL A 33 -14.31 8.77 -0.30
C VAL A 33 -13.24 9.76 -0.75
N LEU A 34 -13.38 11.03 -0.37
CA LEU A 34 -12.39 12.06 -0.72
C LEU A 34 -11.00 11.74 -0.20
N MET A 35 -10.89 11.29 1.06
CA MET A 35 -9.62 10.89 1.67
C MET A 35 -8.99 9.70 0.95
N CYS A 36 -9.78 8.71 0.54
CA CYS A 36 -9.31 7.54 -0.21
C CYS A 36 -8.76 7.97 -1.59
N VAL A 37 -9.50 8.79 -2.33
CA VAL A 37 -9.07 9.30 -3.64
C VAL A 37 -7.82 10.19 -3.50
N MET A 38 -7.75 11.02 -2.47
CA MET A 38 -6.55 11.83 -2.18
C MET A 38 -5.35 10.94 -1.86
N SER A 39 -5.52 9.88 -1.06
CA SER A 39 -4.46 8.92 -0.75
C SER A 39 -3.88 8.29 -2.01
N MET A 40 -4.73 7.68 -2.83
CA MET A 40 -4.31 7.06 -4.09
C MET A 40 -3.63 8.08 -5.02
N SER A 41 -4.18 9.30 -5.10
CA SER A 41 -3.56 10.36 -5.89
C SER A 41 -2.17 10.72 -5.36
N CYS A 42 -2.00 10.88 -4.05
CA CYS A 42 -0.68 11.14 -3.44
C CYS A 42 0.31 10.01 -3.78
N ILE A 43 -0.10 8.75 -3.71
CA ILE A 43 0.76 7.61 -4.03
C ILE A 43 1.18 7.66 -5.50
N GLN A 44 0.25 7.78 -6.42
CA GLN A 44 0.54 7.67 -7.85
C GLN A 44 1.27 8.91 -8.39
N PHE A 45 0.84 10.12 -8.03
CA PHE A 45 1.55 11.34 -8.39
C PHE A 45 2.92 11.42 -7.71
N GLY A 46 3.03 11.03 -6.44
CA GLY A 46 4.30 10.94 -5.74
C GLY A 46 5.27 9.91 -6.35
N SER A 47 4.74 8.80 -6.88
CA SER A 47 5.53 7.83 -7.63
C SER A 47 6.02 8.40 -8.97
N ALA A 48 5.16 9.09 -9.70
CA ALA A 48 5.54 9.78 -10.94
C ALA A 48 6.59 10.88 -10.69
N LEU A 49 6.40 11.71 -9.68
CA LEU A 49 7.35 12.74 -9.27
C LEU A 49 8.68 12.18 -8.74
N SER A 50 8.72 10.90 -8.38
CA SER A 50 9.97 10.23 -7.98
C SER A 50 10.85 9.84 -9.17
N ALA A 51 10.39 9.94 -10.42
CA ALA A 51 11.17 9.55 -11.60
C ALA A 51 12.52 10.28 -11.71
N PRO A 52 12.65 11.60 -11.52
CA PRO A 52 13.95 12.28 -11.51
C PRO A 52 14.87 11.76 -10.41
N ILE A 53 14.33 11.46 -9.24
CA ILE A 53 15.08 10.92 -8.09
C ILE A 53 15.57 9.49 -8.40
N ILE A 54 14.71 8.66 -9.02
CA ILE A 54 15.08 7.32 -9.45
C ILE A 54 16.19 7.38 -10.49
N ASN A 55 16.15 8.34 -11.41
CA ASN A 55 17.21 8.54 -12.39
C ASN A 55 18.54 9.02 -11.76
N ALA A 56 18.47 9.89 -10.74
CA ALA A 56 19.65 10.43 -10.08
C ALA A 56 20.29 9.43 -9.11
N TYR A 57 19.50 8.72 -8.32
CA TYR A 57 20.01 7.88 -7.21
C TYR A 57 19.81 6.38 -7.45
N GLY A 58 19.24 5.98 -8.56
CA GLY A 58 18.80 4.62 -8.84
C GLY A 58 17.54 4.20 -8.02
N PRO A 59 16.86 3.13 -8.42
CA PRO A 59 15.66 2.64 -7.70
C PRO A 59 15.92 2.31 -6.24
N ALA A 60 17.05 1.65 -5.94
CA ALA A 60 17.42 1.29 -4.57
C ALA A 60 17.76 2.52 -3.71
N GLY A 61 18.50 3.49 -4.28
CA GLY A 61 18.84 4.74 -3.60
C GLY A 61 17.61 5.60 -3.30
N ALA A 62 16.72 5.75 -4.27
CA ALA A 62 15.45 6.46 -4.11
C ALA A 62 14.55 5.81 -3.04
N THR A 63 14.44 4.47 -3.05
CA THR A 63 13.69 3.72 -2.02
C THR A 63 14.28 3.94 -0.63
N TRP A 64 15.59 3.76 -0.48
CA TRP A 64 16.29 3.88 0.79
C TRP A 64 16.11 5.28 1.39
N LEU A 65 16.39 6.32 0.64
CA LEU A 65 16.28 7.70 1.09
C LEU A 65 14.84 8.02 1.54
N ARG A 66 13.83 7.62 0.77
CA ARG A 66 12.43 7.81 1.17
C ARG A 66 12.08 7.06 2.45
N LEU A 67 12.51 5.81 2.59
CA LEU A 67 12.27 5.02 3.80
C LEU A 67 12.98 5.61 5.02
N VAL A 68 14.19 6.13 4.87
CA VAL A 68 14.94 6.81 5.95
C VAL A 68 14.17 8.06 6.43
N PHE A 69 13.76 8.95 5.52
CA PHE A 69 13.02 10.14 5.90
C PHE A 69 11.63 9.83 6.47
N ALA A 70 10.87 8.92 5.83
CA ALA A 70 9.55 8.52 6.29
C ALA A 70 9.60 7.83 7.66
N SER A 71 10.55 6.90 7.86
CA SER A 71 10.71 6.20 9.13
C SER A 71 11.17 7.15 10.25
N GLY A 72 12.08 8.07 9.95
CA GLY A 72 12.54 9.09 10.89
C GLY A 72 11.39 10.01 11.33
N ALA A 73 10.61 10.53 10.37
CA ALA A 73 9.45 11.36 10.66
C ALA A 73 8.41 10.62 11.51
N LEU A 74 8.07 9.38 11.13
CA LEU A 74 7.09 8.60 11.88
C LEU A 74 7.59 8.19 13.27
N ALA A 75 8.88 7.88 13.41
CA ALA A 75 9.48 7.54 14.71
C ALA A 75 9.47 8.73 15.68
N ILE A 76 9.69 9.95 15.18
CA ILE A 76 9.60 11.18 16.00
C ILE A 76 8.17 11.40 16.49
N ILE A 77 7.17 11.15 15.64
CA ILE A 77 5.74 11.34 15.97
C ILE A 77 5.27 10.25 16.93
N VAL A 78 5.54 8.99 16.63
CA VAL A 78 5.00 7.82 17.36
C VAL A 78 5.79 7.49 18.60
N ARG A 79 7.11 7.73 18.61
CA ARG A 79 8.05 7.43 19.72
C ARG A 79 7.92 5.98 20.21
N PRO A 80 8.17 4.98 19.34
CA PRO A 80 7.95 3.57 19.63
C PRO A 80 8.81 3.10 20.83
N LYS A 81 8.22 2.28 21.70
CA LYS A 81 8.89 1.74 22.91
C LYS A 81 9.69 0.49 22.58
N ILE A 82 10.81 0.65 21.87
CA ILE A 82 11.62 -0.43 21.27
C ILE A 82 11.96 -1.57 22.25
N MET A 83 12.21 -1.25 23.53
CA MET A 83 12.64 -2.21 24.56
C MET A 83 11.50 -3.08 25.11
N SER A 84 10.24 -2.80 24.79
CA SER A 84 9.07 -3.47 25.37
C SER A 84 8.44 -4.55 24.48
N TYR A 85 8.98 -4.80 23.29
CA TYR A 85 8.35 -5.69 22.32
C TYR A 85 8.72 -7.15 22.52
N SER A 86 7.73 -8.03 22.43
CA SER A 86 7.89 -9.47 22.44
C SER A 86 8.62 -10.00 21.20
N ARG A 87 9.15 -11.21 21.27
CA ARG A 87 9.80 -11.89 20.13
C ARG A 87 8.85 -11.99 18.92
N SER A 88 7.58 -12.26 19.15
CA SER A 88 6.58 -12.35 18.09
C SER A 88 6.34 -11.01 17.40
N GLN A 89 6.30 -9.91 18.18
CA GLN A 89 6.19 -8.55 17.64
C GLN A 89 7.41 -8.17 16.80
N TRP A 90 8.63 -8.49 17.29
CA TRP A 90 9.85 -8.28 16.52
C TRP A 90 9.87 -9.06 15.21
N LEU A 91 9.50 -10.34 15.20
CA LEU A 91 9.40 -11.14 13.98
C LEU A 91 8.39 -10.54 12.99
N GLY A 92 7.27 -10.02 13.49
CA GLY A 92 6.26 -9.36 12.67
C GLY A 92 6.80 -8.09 11.98
N VAL A 93 7.43 -7.19 12.73
CA VAL A 93 7.97 -5.94 12.17
C VAL A 93 9.19 -6.17 11.28
N LEU A 94 10.03 -7.18 11.57
CA LEU A 94 11.14 -7.57 10.71
C LEU A 94 10.63 -8.10 9.36
N ALA A 95 9.63 -8.99 9.39
CA ALA A 95 9.03 -9.52 8.16
C ALA A 95 8.35 -8.40 7.35
N LEU A 96 7.52 -7.58 7.99
CA LEU A 96 6.80 -6.50 7.34
C LEU A 96 7.76 -5.44 6.77
N GLY A 97 8.76 -5.03 7.53
CA GLY A 97 9.76 -4.05 7.09
C GLY A 97 10.60 -4.56 5.92
N THR A 98 11.03 -5.84 5.97
CA THR A 98 11.77 -6.46 4.86
C THR A 98 10.93 -6.53 3.60
N VAL A 99 9.68 -6.99 3.71
CA VAL A 99 8.75 -7.05 2.56
C VAL A 99 8.49 -5.66 2.01
N SER A 100 8.29 -4.64 2.87
CA SER A 100 8.09 -3.25 2.42
C SER A 100 9.29 -2.71 1.66
N ALA A 101 10.52 -2.95 2.14
CA ALA A 101 11.73 -2.51 1.45
C ALA A 101 11.88 -3.17 0.08
N LEU A 102 11.68 -4.49 -0.01
CA LEU A 102 11.79 -5.24 -1.26
C LEU A 102 10.68 -4.86 -2.26
N MET A 103 9.44 -4.75 -1.79
CA MET A 103 8.28 -4.35 -2.58
C MET A 103 8.51 -2.96 -3.21
N THR A 104 8.86 -1.96 -2.40
CA THR A 104 9.06 -0.59 -2.89
C THR A 104 10.26 -0.51 -3.84
N THR A 105 11.37 -1.23 -3.55
CA THR A 105 12.52 -1.29 -4.45
C THR A 105 12.16 -1.94 -5.78
N ALA A 106 11.40 -3.02 -5.75
CA ALA A 106 10.89 -3.69 -6.95
C ALA A 106 9.98 -2.76 -7.75
N PHE A 107 9.03 -2.08 -7.10
CA PHE A 107 8.15 -1.12 -7.77
C PHE A 107 8.93 0.02 -8.45
N PHE A 108 9.90 0.64 -7.76
CA PHE A 108 10.73 1.69 -8.35
C PHE A 108 11.63 1.16 -9.47
N SER A 109 12.07 -0.10 -9.36
CA SER A 109 12.80 -0.77 -10.44
C SER A 109 11.91 -1.05 -11.66
N ALA A 110 10.62 -1.30 -11.43
CA ALA A 110 9.64 -1.46 -12.51
C ALA A 110 9.39 -0.13 -13.23
N ILE A 111 9.01 0.93 -12.50
CA ILE A 111 8.68 2.23 -13.12
C ILE A 111 9.89 2.94 -13.78
N ALA A 112 11.11 2.54 -13.42
CA ALA A 112 12.31 2.95 -14.13
C ALA A 112 12.46 2.29 -15.52
N ARG A 113 11.64 1.29 -15.86
CA ARG A 113 11.80 0.43 -17.04
C ARG A 113 10.56 0.28 -17.89
N ILE A 114 9.38 0.44 -17.28
CA ILE A 114 8.08 0.30 -17.94
C ILE A 114 7.17 1.47 -17.55
N PRO A 115 6.15 1.81 -18.35
CA PRO A 115 5.21 2.87 -18.03
C PRO A 115 4.56 2.70 -16.67
N LEU A 116 4.35 3.80 -15.95
CA LEU A 116 3.78 3.80 -14.59
C LEU A 116 2.43 3.07 -14.55
N GLY A 117 1.52 3.36 -15.48
CA GLY A 117 0.20 2.71 -15.52
C GLY A 117 0.28 1.18 -15.65
N LEU A 118 1.22 0.69 -16.48
CA LEU A 118 1.47 -0.75 -16.61
C LEU A 118 2.06 -1.35 -15.32
N ALA A 119 3.04 -0.68 -14.72
CA ALA A 119 3.66 -1.13 -13.46
C ALA A 119 2.61 -1.26 -12.34
N VAL A 120 1.77 -0.24 -12.16
CA VAL A 120 0.70 -0.23 -11.15
C VAL A 120 -0.35 -1.30 -11.44
N ALA A 121 -0.74 -1.50 -12.70
CA ALA A 121 -1.71 -2.54 -13.07
C ALA A 121 -1.20 -3.95 -12.76
N ILE A 122 0.08 -4.23 -13.03
CA ILE A 122 0.71 -5.52 -12.69
C ILE A 122 0.82 -5.68 -11.16
N GLU A 123 1.31 -4.66 -10.47
CA GLU A 123 1.45 -4.67 -9.02
C GLU A 123 0.10 -4.92 -8.34
N PHE A 124 -0.97 -4.31 -8.85
CA PHE A 124 -2.32 -4.44 -8.31
C PHE A 124 -2.91 -5.86 -8.42
N LEU A 125 -2.35 -6.74 -9.25
CA LEU A 125 -2.72 -8.16 -9.26
C LEU A 125 -2.46 -8.85 -7.91
N GLY A 126 -1.50 -8.36 -7.12
CA GLY A 126 -1.21 -8.89 -5.77
C GLY A 126 -2.40 -8.73 -4.82
N PRO A 127 -2.86 -7.52 -4.50
CA PRO A 127 -4.09 -7.29 -3.72
C PRO A 127 -5.31 -8.01 -4.26
N LEU A 128 -5.48 -8.05 -5.59
CA LEU A 128 -6.58 -8.74 -6.24
C LEU A 128 -6.57 -10.24 -5.97
N LEU A 129 -5.40 -10.87 -6.03
CA LEU A 129 -5.23 -12.29 -5.67
C LEU A 129 -5.55 -12.54 -4.19
N VAL A 130 -5.07 -11.67 -3.28
CA VAL A 130 -5.40 -11.79 -1.84
C VAL A 130 -6.91 -11.71 -1.62
N ALA A 131 -7.58 -10.78 -2.29
CA ALA A 131 -9.03 -10.62 -2.18
C ALA A 131 -9.80 -11.84 -2.68
N THR A 132 -9.29 -12.55 -3.70
CA THR A 132 -9.97 -13.69 -4.32
C THR A 132 -9.66 -15.03 -3.66
N LEU A 133 -8.45 -15.24 -3.14
CA LEU A 133 -8.04 -16.50 -2.53
C LEU A 133 -8.74 -16.81 -1.20
N GLY A 134 -9.33 -15.81 -0.53
CA GLY A 134 -10.04 -15.96 0.73
C GLY A 134 -11.38 -16.71 0.63
N PHE A 135 -11.95 -16.94 -0.57
CA PHE A 135 -13.35 -17.34 -0.75
C PHE A 135 -13.60 -18.64 -1.54
N GLY A 136 -12.56 -19.40 -1.92
CA GLY A 136 -12.72 -20.67 -2.69
C GLY A 136 -12.66 -20.50 -4.21
N LEU A 137 -12.21 -21.58 -4.87
CA LEU A 137 -11.46 -21.51 -6.15
C LEU A 137 -12.28 -21.34 -7.44
N SER A 138 -13.61 -21.44 -7.49
CA SER A 138 -14.21 -21.75 -8.82
C SER A 138 -14.76 -20.55 -9.61
N ARG A 139 -15.42 -19.58 -9.02
CA ARG A 139 -15.98 -18.42 -9.77
C ARG A 139 -15.20 -17.12 -9.59
N GLN A 140 -14.41 -17.03 -8.55
CA GLN A 140 -13.70 -15.81 -8.21
C GLN A 140 -12.39 -15.64 -8.97
N LEU A 141 -11.82 -16.71 -9.54
CA LEU A 141 -10.67 -16.67 -10.44
C LEU A 141 -10.94 -15.93 -11.77
N LEU A 142 -12.19 -15.70 -12.12
CA LEU A 142 -12.53 -14.91 -13.31
C LEU A 142 -12.00 -13.47 -13.20
N TRP A 143 -12.01 -12.87 -12.01
CA TRP A 143 -11.56 -11.49 -11.83
C TRP A 143 -10.06 -11.31 -12.04
N PRO A 144 -9.16 -12.12 -11.44
CA PRO A 144 -7.74 -12.09 -11.78
C PRO A 144 -7.46 -12.37 -13.27
N ILE A 145 -8.23 -13.23 -13.93
CA ILE A 145 -8.08 -13.50 -15.37
C ILE A 145 -8.43 -12.25 -16.18
N PHE A 146 -9.54 -11.58 -15.90
CA PHE A 146 -9.91 -10.32 -16.58
C PHE A 146 -8.87 -9.23 -16.33
N ALA A 147 -8.34 -9.13 -15.10
CA ALA A 147 -7.27 -8.19 -14.80
C ALA A 147 -5.99 -8.53 -15.56
N ALA A 148 -5.61 -9.82 -15.66
CA ALA A 148 -4.45 -10.24 -16.44
C ALA A 148 -4.61 -9.92 -17.94
N ILE A 149 -5.80 -10.10 -18.51
CA ILE A 149 -6.09 -9.68 -19.89
C ILE A 149 -5.92 -8.16 -20.03
N GLY A 150 -6.44 -7.38 -19.08
CA GLY A 150 -6.27 -5.92 -19.05
C GLY A 150 -4.80 -5.51 -18.98
N VAL A 151 -3.99 -6.20 -18.19
CA VAL A 151 -2.53 -5.99 -18.11
C VAL A 151 -1.85 -6.30 -19.45
N LEU A 152 -2.25 -7.38 -20.13
CA LEU A 152 -1.71 -7.70 -21.46
C LEU A 152 -2.03 -6.60 -22.48
N LEU A 153 -3.24 -6.04 -22.45
CA LEU A 153 -3.61 -4.91 -23.28
C LEU A 153 -2.84 -3.62 -22.96
N LEU A 154 -2.49 -3.41 -21.68
CA LEU A 154 -1.63 -2.31 -21.26
C LEU A 154 -0.17 -2.49 -21.70
N ALA A 155 0.29 -3.73 -21.79
CA ALA A 155 1.64 -4.05 -22.20
C ALA A 155 1.87 -3.97 -23.72
N TYR A 156 0.82 -3.75 -24.50
CA TYR A 156 0.87 -3.67 -25.97
C TYR A 156 0.31 -2.33 -26.44
N ASP A 157 1.08 -1.56 -27.21
CA ASP A 157 0.65 -0.23 -27.70
C ASP A 157 -0.03 -0.25 -29.08
N GLY A 158 -0.16 -1.42 -29.65
CA GLY A 158 -0.74 -1.62 -30.98
C GLY A 158 0.32 -1.95 -32.05
N GLU A 159 1.57 -1.68 -31.79
CA GLU A 159 2.70 -1.97 -32.68
C GLU A 159 3.73 -2.87 -31.99
N GLU A 160 4.13 -2.53 -30.76
CA GLU A 160 5.16 -3.25 -30.02
C GLU A 160 4.77 -3.50 -28.55
N TRP A 161 5.54 -4.34 -27.86
CA TRP A 161 5.43 -4.52 -26.41
C TRP A 161 6.11 -3.36 -25.69
N VAL A 162 5.34 -2.59 -24.95
CA VAL A 162 5.77 -1.34 -24.27
C VAL A 162 6.69 -1.62 -23.07
N GLY A 163 6.84 -2.86 -22.66
CA GLY A 163 7.62 -3.20 -21.49
C GLY A 163 8.80 -4.12 -21.79
N ASN A 164 9.88 -3.97 -21.07
CA ASN A 164 10.94 -4.96 -21.07
C ASN A 164 10.72 -6.02 -19.98
N LEU A 165 11.22 -7.23 -20.22
CA LEU A 165 11.05 -8.36 -19.29
C LEU A 165 11.53 -8.06 -17.87
N PRO A 166 12.71 -7.44 -17.63
CA PRO A 166 13.12 -7.06 -16.28
C PRO A 166 12.11 -6.14 -15.57
N GLY A 167 11.56 -5.14 -16.26
CA GLY A 167 10.57 -4.23 -15.68
C GLY A 167 9.27 -4.95 -15.27
N ILE A 168 8.79 -5.86 -16.13
CA ILE A 168 7.62 -6.71 -15.83
C ILE A 168 7.89 -7.62 -14.63
N LEU A 169 9.06 -8.27 -14.58
CA LEU A 169 9.43 -9.13 -13.45
C LEU A 169 9.52 -8.35 -12.13
N PHE A 170 10.05 -7.13 -12.16
CA PHE A 170 10.03 -6.26 -10.99
C PHE A 170 8.62 -5.86 -10.57
N ALA A 171 7.73 -5.56 -11.51
CA ALA A 171 6.34 -5.24 -11.20
C ALA A 171 5.58 -6.45 -10.61
N ILE A 172 5.82 -7.67 -11.11
CA ILE A 172 5.28 -8.91 -10.53
C ILE A 172 5.85 -9.11 -9.11
N GLY A 173 7.14 -8.89 -8.92
CA GLY A 173 7.77 -8.95 -7.61
C GLY A 173 7.18 -7.93 -6.62
N ALA A 174 6.89 -6.71 -7.08
CA ALA A 174 6.21 -5.69 -6.30
C ALA A 174 4.79 -6.14 -5.91
N GLY A 175 4.02 -6.69 -6.85
CA GLY A 175 2.68 -7.23 -6.59
C GLY A 175 2.67 -8.38 -5.59
N ALA A 176 3.59 -9.34 -5.72
CA ALA A 176 3.79 -10.41 -4.73
C ALA A 176 4.17 -9.83 -3.35
N GLY A 177 5.04 -8.83 -3.32
CA GLY A 177 5.40 -8.09 -2.12
C GLY A 177 4.19 -7.42 -1.49
N TRP A 178 3.33 -6.78 -2.29
CA TRP A 178 2.12 -6.11 -1.80
C TRP A 178 1.10 -7.11 -1.23
N ALA A 179 0.92 -8.26 -1.87
CA ALA A 179 0.13 -9.35 -1.30
C ALA A 179 0.63 -9.79 0.08
N CYS A 180 1.93 -10.01 0.23
CA CYS A 180 2.57 -10.33 1.52
C CYS A 180 2.43 -9.18 2.53
N TYR A 181 2.61 -7.94 2.07
CA TYR A 181 2.47 -6.73 2.88
C TYR A 181 1.08 -6.61 3.51
N ILE A 182 0.01 -6.86 2.74
CA ILE A 182 -1.37 -6.84 3.22
C ILE A 182 -1.57 -7.84 4.37
N LEU A 183 -1.11 -9.07 4.18
CA LEU A 183 -1.23 -10.13 5.18
C LEU A 183 -0.42 -9.84 6.46
N LEU A 184 0.80 -9.35 6.29
CA LEU A 184 1.69 -9.00 7.39
C LEU A 184 1.21 -7.76 8.14
N THR A 185 0.70 -6.75 7.43
CA THR A 185 0.15 -5.52 8.03
C THR A 185 -1.04 -5.84 8.94
N LYS A 186 -1.93 -6.75 8.52
CA LYS A 186 -3.02 -7.24 9.37
C LYS A 186 -2.48 -7.90 10.65
N LYS A 187 -1.46 -8.76 10.51
CA LYS A 187 -0.84 -9.45 11.65
C LYS A 187 -0.14 -8.48 12.61
N VAL A 188 0.63 -7.53 12.09
CA VAL A 188 1.34 -6.51 12.88
C VAL A 188 0.34 -5.54 13.51
N GLY A 189 -0.68 -5.09 12.76
CA GLY A 189 -1.72 -4.20 13.28
C GLY A 189 -2.47 -4.79 14.48
N ASN A 190 -2.70 -6.10 14.50
CA ASN A 190 -3.31 -6.80 15.64
C ASN A 190 -2.35 -6.99 16.83
N ALA A 191 -1.04 -6.94 16.61
CA ALA A 191 -0.02 -7.17 17.64
C ALA A 191 0.45 -5.88 18.32
N PHE A 192 0.17 -4.71 17.75
CA PHE A 192 0.61 -3.40 18.22
C PHE A 192 -0.56 -2.44 18.42
N GLN A 193 -0.36 -1.46 19.31
CA GLN A 193 -1.33 -0.38 19.48
C GLN A 193 -0.99 0.81 18.56
N GLY A 194 -2.02 1.43 18.00
CA GLY A 194 -1.87 2.63 17.18
C GLY A 194 -0.96 2.42 15.96
N LEU A 195 0.07 3.24 15.82
CA LEU A 195 1.02 3.24 14.70
C LEU A 195 2.40 2.66 15.05
N GLU A 196 2.57 2.10 16.25
CA GLU A 196 3.89 1.61 16.70
C GLU A 196 4.45 0.52 15.78
N GLY A 197 3.61 -0.46 15.40
CA GLY A 197 4.00 -1.53 14.49
C GLY A 197 4.42 -1.02 13.11
N LEU A 198 3.70 -0.04 12.56
CA LEU A 198 4.05 0.60 11.29
C LEU A 198 5.37 1.37 11.40
N SER A 199 5.53 2.17 12.45
CA SER A 199 6.76 2.94 12.69
C SER A 199 7.99 2.04 12.77
N MET A 200 7.89 0.93 13.53
CA MET A 200 8.96 -0.04 13.63
C MET A 200 9.24 -0.77 12.32
N SER A 201 8.20 -1.12 11.56
CA SER A 201 8.37 -1.78 10.27
C SER A 201 9.04 -0.86 9.25
N LEU A 202 8.73 0.44 9.24
CA LEU A 202 9.42 1.42 8.39
C LEU A 202 10.88 1.61 8.79
N LEU A 203 11.21 1.62 10.10
CA LEU A 203 12.60 1.66 10.58
C LEU A 203 13.37 0.43 10.10
N VAL A 204 12.78 -0.76 10.22
CA VAL A 204 13.37 -2.00 9.69
C VAL A 204 13.55 -1.92 8.18
N ALA A 205 12.56 -1.41 7.45
CA ALA A 205 12.64 -1.25 6.00
C ALA A 205 13.79 -0.31 5.59
N ALA A 206 13.98 0.81 6.31
CA ALA A 206 15.09 1.72 6.10
C ALA A 206 16.44 1.03 6.35
N VAL A 207 16.58 0.27 7.44
CA VAL A 207 17.81 -0.48 7.77
C VAL A 207 18.10 -1.56 6.73
N VAL A 208 17.10 -2.37 6.36
CA VAL A 208 17.24 -3.45 5.36
C VAL A 208 17.63 -2.91 3.98
N SER A 209 17.09 -1.76 3.59
CA SER A 209 17.41 -1.14 2.30
C SER A 209 18.76 -0.42 2.28
N THR A 210 19.37 -0.13 3.46
CA THR A 210 20.62 0.64 3.56
C THR A 210 21.79 0.07 2.75
N PRO A 211 22.13 -1.24 2.77
CA PRO A 211 23.28 -1.75 2.05
C PRO A 211 23.23 -1.45 0.54
N PHE A 212 22.05 -1.61 -0.06
CA PHE A 212 21.86 -1.42 -1.50
C PHE A 212 21.61 0.06 -1.84
N GLY A 213 20.80 0.73 -1.01
CA GLY A 213 20.42 2.12 -1.24
C GLY A 213 21.56 3.10 -1.01
N PHE A 214 22.32 2.93 0.05
CA PHE A 214 23.49 3.76 0.33
C PHE A 214 24.56 3.63 -0.78
N ALA A 215 24.87 2.40 -1.19
CA ALA A 215 25.82 2.18 -2.29
C ALA A 215 25.39 2.85 -3.60
N SER A 216 24.09 2.89 -3.88
CA SER A 216 23.53 3.53 -5.07
C SER A 216 23.48 5.06 -4.98
N ALA A 217 23.23 5.63 -3.80
CA ALA A 217 22.99 7.06 -3.62
C ALA A 217 24.22 7.86 -3.18
N ALA A 218 25.18 7.26 -2.48
CA ALA A 218 26.21 7.96 -1.73
C ALA A 218 27.04 8.95 -2.58
N SER A 219 27.35 8.60 -3.84
CA SER A 219 28.15 9.44 -4.74
C SER A 219 27.39 10.63 -5.35
N HIS A 220 26.05 10.68 -5.22
CA HIS A 220 25.18 11.66 -5.88
C HIS A 220 24.42 12.54 -4.90
N LEU A 221 24.66 12.41 -3.58
CA LEU A 221 23.94 13.16 -2.57
C LEU A 221 24.20 14.66 -2.68
N THR A 222 23.13 15.43 -2.84
CA THR A 222 23.15 16.90 -2.81
C THR A 222 22.15 17.41 -1.77
N GLY A 223 22.43 18.59 -1.18
CA GLY A 223 21.55 19.17 -0.17
C GLY A 223 20.14 19.45 -0.72
N PHE A 224 20.04 19.91 -1.97
CA PHE A 224 18.74 20.13 -2.62
C PHE A 224 18.00 18.82 -2.88
N GLY A 225 18.67 17.78 -3.40
CA GLY A 225 18.09 16.46 -3.62
C GLY A 225 17.60 15.81 -2.33
N LEU A 226 18.29 15.98 -1.22
CA LEU A 226 17.83 15.49 0.08
C LEU A 226 16.55 16.19 0.54
N LEU A 227 16.43 17.51 0.31
CA LEU A 227 15.20 18.26 0.65
C LEU A 227 14.02 17.82 -0.21
N GLU A 228 14.23 17.63 -1.50
CA GLU A 228 13.23 17.12 -2.44
C GLU A 228 12.73 15.71 -2.03
N ILE A 229 13.65 14.80 -1.72
CA ILE A 229 13.31 13.45 -1.25
C ILE A 229 12.59 13.49 0.10
N ALA A 230 13.00 14.35 1.02
CA ALA A 230 12.33 14.52 2.29
C ALA A 230 10.87 14.99 2.11
N GLY A 231 10.62 15.94 1.20
CA GLY A 231 9.28 16.38 0.83
C GLY A 231 8.44 15.24 0.24
N LEU A 232 9.01 14.48 -0.70
CA LEU A 232 8.32 13.32 -1.28
C LEU A 232 8.09 12.19 -0.27
N ALA A 233 8.98 11.99 0.68
CA ALA A 233 8.80 10.99 1.74
C ALA A 233 7.65 11.33 2.70
N LEU A 234 7.39 12.62 2.92
CA LEU A 234 6.21 13.06 3.68
C LEU A 234 4.93 12.86 2.86
N LEU A 235 4.99 13.13 1.55
CA LEU A 235 3.85 12.95 0.64
C LEU A 235 3.52 11.46 0.46
N VAL A 236 4.52 10.60 0.37
CA VAL A 236 4.39 9.13 0.22
C VAL A 236 5.53 8.46 0.97
N PRO A 237 5.28 7.62 1.98
CA PRO A 237 4.02 6.96 2.33
C PRO A 237 3.22 7.61 3.47
N LEU A 238 3.71 8.66 4.13
CA LEU A 238 3.15 9.11 5.41
C LEU A 238 1.71 9.62 5.27
N LEU A 239 1.47 10.57 4.35
CA LEU A 239 0.15 11.17 4.15
C LEU A 239 -0.91 10.14 3.70
N PRO A 240 -0.66 9.25 2.72
CA PRO A 240 -1.58 8.20 2.34
C PRO A 240 -1.99 7.31 3.50
N TYR A 241 -1.07 6.84 4.32
CA TYR A 241 -1.39 5.99 5.46
C TYR A 241 -2.35 6.66 6.45
N VAL A 242 -2.17 7.96 6.72
CA VAL A 242 -3.07 8.71 7.59
C VAL A 242 -4.45 8.83 6.95
N LEU A 243 -4.50 9.19 5.66
CA LEU A 243 -5.75 9.35 4.93
C LEU A 243 -6.54 8.04 4.84
N GLU A 244 -5.89 6.93 4.52
CA GLU A 244 -6.51 5.61 4.43
C GLU A 244 -7.03 5.14 5.78
N MET A 245 -6.25 5.31 6.85
CA MET A 245 -6.69 4.94 8.18
C MET A 245 -7.92 5.73 8.63
N VAL A 246 -7.98 7.03 8.32
CA VAL A 246 -9.15 7.86 8.63
C VAL A 246 -10.33 7.51 7.73
N ALA A 247 -10.10 7.22 6.44
CA ALA A 247 -11.12 6.80 5.50
C ALA A 247 -11.78 5.48 5.93
N LEU A 248 -10.99 4.46 6.31
CA LEU A 248 -11.46 3.17 6.80
C LEU A 248 -12.33 3.28 8.08
N ARG A 249 -12.13 4.32 8.89
CA ARG A 249 -12.99 4.60 10.06
C ARG A 249 -14.31 5.28 9.70
N ARG A 250 -14.45 5.79 8.47
CA ARG A 250 -15.59 6.60 8.03
C ARG A 250 -16.47 5.90 6.99
N MET A 251 -16.00 4.80 6.42
CA MET A 251 -16.74 4.05 5.41
C MET A 251 -16.60 2.54 5.59
N PRO A 252 -17.55 1.73 5.05
CA PRO A 252 -17.42 0.27 5.04
C PRO A 252 -16.16 -0.18 4.28
N THR A 253 -15.52 -1.26 4.74
CA THR A 253 -14.32 -1.83 4.12
C THR A 253 -14.55 -2.23 2.66
N SER A 254 -15.75 -2.70 2.31
CA SER A 254 -16.13 -3.01 0.92
C SER A 254 -16.11 -1.77 0.03
N SER A 255 -16.66 -0.64 0.50
CA SER A 255 -16.60 0.62 -0.25
C SER A 255 -15.18 1.13 -0.43
N PHE A 256 -14.33 1.00 0.60
CA PHE A 256 -12.91 1.33 0.52
C PHE A 256 -12.21 0.48 -0.55
N GLY A 257 -12.42 -0.85 -0.54
CA GLY A 257 -11.83 -1.75 -1.54
C GLY A 257 -12.28 -1.45 -2.98
N ILE A 258 -13.56 -1.07 -3.18
CA ILE A 258 -14.05 -0.63 -4.50
C ILE A 258 -13.32 0.64 -4.96
N LEU A 259 -13.11 1.61 -4.07
CA LEU A 259 -12.38 2.83 -4.41
C LEU A 259 -10.90 2.55 -4.74
N MET A 260 -10.25 1.70 -3.96
CA MET A 260 -8.86 1.29 -4.23
C MET A 260 -8.68 0.64 -5.60
N SER A 261 -9.76 0.08 -6.18
CA SER A 261 -9.74 -0.45 -7.54
C SER A 261 -9.48 0.59 -8.64
N LEU A 262 -9.60 1.89 -8.31
CA LEU A 262 -9.27 2.98 -9.23
C LEU A 262 -7.74 3.24 -9.31
N GLU A 263 -6.95 2.63 -8.46
CA GLU A 263 -5.52 2.90 -8.37
C GLU A 263 -4.76 2.73 -9.70
N PRO A 264 -5.01 1.68 -10.50
CA PRO A 264 -4.39 1.56 -11.83
C PRO A 264 -4.76 2.69 -12.79
N ALA A 265 -6.00 3.18 -12.72
CA ALA A 265 -6.44 4.30 -13.56
C ALA A 265 -5.78 5.62 -13.13
N ILE A 266 -5.66 5.86 -11.83
CA ILE A 266 -4.96 7.04 -11.30
C ILE A 266 -3.47 6.96 -11.62
N GLY A 267 -2.85 5.77 -11.55
CA GLY A 267 -1.46 5.54 -11.95
C GLY A 267 -1.21 5.83 -13.44
N ALA A 268 -2.09 5.34 -14.31
CA ALA A 268 -2.04 5.63 -15.73
C ALA A 268 -2.19 7.14 -16.01
N PHE A 269 -3.12 7.82 -15.34
CA PHE A 269 -3.34 9.25 -15.43
C PHE A 269 -2.16 10.07 -14.94
N ALA A 270 -1.54 9.68 -13.81
CA ALA A 270 -0.33 10.31 -13.30
C ALA A 270 0.86 10.13 -14.27
N GLY A 271 1.01 8.95 -14.87
CA GLY A 271 1.99 8.68 -15.92
C GLY A 271 1.78 9.56 -17.13
N PHE A 272 0.53 9.73 -17.57
CA PHE A 272 0.18 10.59 -18.69
C PHE A 272 0.55 12.06 -18.43
N ILE A 273 0.15 12.63 -17.27
CA ILE A 273 0.35 14.06 -16.97
C ILE A 273 1.79 14.39 -16.61
N ILE A 274 2.41 13.59 -15.74
CA ILE A 274 3.73 13.92 -15.15
C ILE A 274 4.87 13.39 -16.02
N LEU A 275 4.72 12.14 -16.52
CA LEU A 275 5.79 11.45 -17.24
C LEU A 275 5.63 11.54 -18.76
N SER A 276 4.60 12.24 -19.26
CA SER A 276 4.29 12.36 -20.68
C SER A 276 4.18 10.99 -21.37
N GLN A 277 3.55 10.02 -20.71
CA GLN A 277 3.32 8.67 -21.20
C GLN A 277 1.92 8.58 -21.85
N PRO A 278 1.76 8.80 -23.17
CA PRO A 278 0.48 8.71 -23.83
C PRO A 278 -0.06 7.28 -23.79
N MET A 279 -1.37 7.13 -23.81
CA MET A 279 -2.03 5.83 -23.84
C MET A 279 -2.78 5.66 -25.14
N THR A 280 -2.64 4.49 -25.76
CA THR A 280 -3.47 4.08 -26.90
C THR A 280 -4.89 3.71 -26.45
N PRO A 281 -5.88 3.69 -27.35
CA PRO A 281 -7.23 3.22 -27.02
C PRO A 281 -7.25 1.80 -26.44
N SER A 282 -6.36 0.91 -26.91
CA SER A 282 -6.18 -0.45 -26.36
C SER A 282 -5.75 -0.43 -24.90
N GLN A 283 -4.77 0.42 -24.57
CA GLN A 283 -4.28 0.58 -23.21
C GLN A 283 -5.33 1.22 -22.28
N MET A 284 -6.11 2.17 -22.78
CA MET A 284 -7.25 2.73 -22.04
C MET A 284 -8.31 1.67 -21.73
N PHE A 285 -8.62 0.81 -22.70
CA PHE A 285 -9.54 -0.30 -22.52
C PHE A 285 -8.96 -1.35 -21.52
N GLY A 286 -7.66 -1.64 -21.62
CA GLY A 286 -6.95 -2.50 -20.68
C GLY A 286 -7.04 -1.97 -19.24
N THR A 287 -6.81 -0.68 -19.03
CA THR A 287 -6.97 -0.03 -17.71
C THR A 287 -8.40 -0.16 -17.19
N ALA A 288 -9.41 0.12 -18.03
CA ALA A 288 -10.81 -0.04 -17.65
C ALA A 288 -11.15 -1.48 -17.29
N LEU A 289 -10.56 -2.46 -17.95
CA LEU A 289 -10.77 -3.89 -17.66
C LEU A 289 -10.15 -4.28 -16.31
N VAL A 290 -8.94 -3.81 -15.98
CA VAL A 290 -8.30 -4.02 -14.66
C VAL A 290 -9.16 -3.43 -13.55
N VAL A 291 -9.59 -2.19 -13.71
CA VAL A 291 -10.46 -1.49 -12.74
C VAL A 291 -11.78 -2.24 -12.54
N SER A 292 -12.44 -2.64 -13.64
CA SER A 292 -13.71 -3.38 -13.59
C SER A 292 -13.56 -4.74 -12.93
N ALA A 293 -12.47 -5.46 -13.22
CA ALA A 293 -12.15 -6.73 -12.59
C ALA A 293 -11.98 -6.59 -11.07
N SER A 294 -11.28 -5.55 -10.62
CA SER A 294 -11.06 -5.28 -9.21
C SER A 294 -12.35 -4.88 -8.48
N ILE A 295 -13.17 -4.02 -9.08
CA ILE A 295 -14.52 -3.69 -8.56
C ILE A 295 -15.35 -4.95 -8.41
N GLY A 296 -15.38 -5.79 -9.45
CA GLY A 296 -16.10 -7.06 -9.42
C GLY A 296 -15.64 -7.97 -8.30
N ALA A 297 -14.32 -8.19 -8.16
CA ALA A 297 -13.74 -9.00 -7.09
C ALA A 297 -14.15 -8.48 -5.70
N THR A 298 -14.08 -7.16 -5.48
CA THR A 298 -14.43 -6.54 -4.20
C THR A 298 -15.92 -6.67 -3.85
N ILE A 299 -16.81 -6.47 -4.83
CA ILE A 299 -18.25 -6.64 -4.64
C ILE A 299 -18.60 -8.09 -4.29
N PHE A 300 -17.97 -9.05 -4.96
CA PHE A 300 -18.20 -10.47 -4.67
C PHE A 300 -17.63 -10.87 -3.31
N ALA A 301 -16.45 -10.39 -2.94
CA ALA A 301 -15.86 -10.62 -1.62
C ALA A 301 -16.74 -10.06 -0.47
N ALA A 302 -17.49 -8.99 -0.72
CA ALA A 302 -18.37 -8.39 0.28
C ALA A 302 -19.71 -9.16 0.47
N LYS A 303 -20.06 -10.08 -0.44
CA LYS A 303 -21.33 -10.85 -0.42
C LYS A 303 -21.19 -12.28 0.11
N GLY A 304 -19.98 -12.78 0.28
CA GLY A 304 -19.65 -14.11 0.83
C GLY A 304 -19.13 -14.02 2.24
#